data_dbf68bf5cb0d18fe4d45a38bd80c2748
#
_entry.id   dbf68bf5cb0d18fe4d45a38bd80c2748
#
_cell.length_a   1.000
_cell.length_b   1.000
_cell.length_c   1.000
_cell.angle_alpha   90.00
_cell.angle_beta   90.00
_cell.angle_gamma   90.00
#
_symmetry.space_group_name_H-M   'P 1'
#
loop_
_entity.id
_entity.type
_entity.pdbx_description
1 polymer ?
#
loop_
_entity_poly.entity_id
_entity_poly.type
_entity_poly.pdbx_seq_one_letter_code
_entity_poly.pdbx_strand_id
1 'polypeptide(L)'
;EKLVDSFAPSIWENDDIKKGLLLQLFSGISKDFTKHGRGRFRGDINILLVGDPSTAKSQFLKYVSNTVTRGVFTSGKGSTAAGLTASVVRDAETGEFCIEAGAIMLADNGICCIDEFDKMDLKDQVAIHEAMEQQTISIAKAGIQATLMARTSILAASNPCRGRYDRTKPLKANIDISAPIMSRFDLFFVIVDDCNEYVDQQIATHILNLHINQGDFEYQDSIDQKKFLLYVRFAKLLKPKMTKEAAFLLREKYMELRQEDLG
;
A
#
# COMPACT_ATOMS: atom_id res chain seq x y z
N GLU A 1 -19.65 -5.33 -4.04
CA GLU A 1 -19.56 -5.59 -5.48
C GLU A 1 -19.49 -4.28 -6.27
N LYS A 2 -20.51 -3.43 -6.37
CA LYS A 2 -20.51 -2.18 -7.16
C LYS A 2 -19.31 -1.24 -6.92
N LEU A 3 -18.79 -1.16 -5.69
CA LEU A 3 -17.59 -0.38 -5.38
C LEU A 3 -16.31 -1.02 -5.93
N VAL A 4 -16.26 -2.35 -5.95
CA VAL A 4 -15.12 -3.12 -6.48
C VAL A 4 -15.07 -2.95 -8.00
N ASP A 5 -16.23 -3.06 -8.66
CA ASP A 5 -16.37 -2.90 -10.11
C ASP A 5 -16.01 -1.49 -10.58
N SER A 6 -16.33 -0.49 -9.76
CA SER A 6 -16.00 0.92 -10.02
C SER A 6 -14.55 1.28 -9.70
N PHE A 7 -13.81 0.39 -9.00
CA PHE A 7 -12.42 0.62 -8.63
C PHE A 7 -11.48 0.09 -9.71
N ALA A 8 -10.62 0.94 -10.23
CA ALA A 8 -9.66 0.64 -11.30
C ALA A 8 -10.32 -0.11 -12.49
N PRO A 9 -11.29 0.49 -13.19
CA PRO A 9 -12.03 -0.18 -14.27
C PRO A 9 -11.14 -0.58 -15.44
N SER A 10 -9.99 0.06 -15.60
CA SER A 10 -8.99 -0.29 -16.62
C SER A 10 -8.29 -1.63 -16.38
N ILE A 11 -8.39 -2.19 -15.17
CA ILE A 11 -7.75 -3.45 -14.81
C ILE A 11 -8.80 -4.54 -14.77
N TRP A 12 -8.57 -5.58 -15.58
CA TRP A 12 -9.46 -6.73 -15.70
C TRP A 12 -9.41 -7.61 -14.45
N GLU A 13 -10.56 -8.05 -13.95
CA GLU A 13 -10.70 -8.92 -12.78
C GLU A 13 -9.90 -8.45 -11.54
N ASN A 14 -9.28 -9.41 -10.83
CA ASN A 14 -8.52 -9.16 -9.59
C ASN A 14 -9.35 -8.57 -8.45
N ASP A 15 -10.59 -9.04 -8.29
CA ASP A 15 -11.54 -8.51 -7.32
C ASP A 15 -11.03 -8.52 -5.88
N ASP A 16 -10.28 -9.54 -5.50
CA ASP A 16 -9.73 -9.63 -4.14
C ASP A 16 -8.67 -8.58 -3.89
N ILE A 17 -7.84 -8.26 -4.89
CA ILE A 17 -6.88 -7.16 -4.83
C ILE A 17 -7.62 -5.83 -4.75
N LYS A 18 -8.64 -5.63 -5.59
CA LYS A 18 -9.48 -4.43 -5.57
C LYS A 18 -10.17 -4.24 -4.23
N LYS A 19 -10.70 -5.31 -3.62
CA LYS A 19 -11.26 -5.30 -2.25
C LYS A 19 -10.22 -4.91 -1.21
N GLY A 20 -9.01 -5.51 -1.28
CA GLY A 20 -7.90 -5.17 -0.39
C GLY A 20 -7.49 -3.70 -0.48
N LEU A 21 -7.34 -3.18 -1.71
CA LEU A 21 -7.01 -1.77 -1.95
C LEU A 21 -8.13 -0.83 -1.48
N LEU A 22 -9.40 -1.21 -1.65
CA LEU A 22 -10.53 -0.47 -1.10
C LEU A 22 -10.48 -0.41 0.43
N LEU A 23 -10.17 -1.52 1.11
CA LEU A 23 -9.99 -1.55 2.55
C LEU A 23 -8.83 -0.66 2.99
N GLN A 24 -7.73 -0.62 2.23
CA GLN A 24 -6.63 0.32 2.46
C GLN A 24 -7.08 1.77 2.32
N LEU A 25 -7.89 2.08 1.31
CA LEU A 25 -8.45 3.43 1.11
C LEU A 25 -9.33 3.86 2.29
N PHE A 26 -10.16 2.96 2.82
CA PHE A 26 -10.99 3.25 3.99
C PHE A 26 -10.16 3.38 5.25
N SER A 27 -9.07 2.61 5.37
CA SER A 27 -8.23 2.50 6.55
C SER A 27 -9.00 2.03 7.79
N GLY A 28 -8.30 1.74 8.86
CA GLY A 28 -8.88 1.44 10.17
C GLY A 28 -8.85 2.66 11.09
N ILE A 29 -9.42 2.51 12.29
CA ILE A 29 -9.38 3.56 13.31
C ILE A 29 -8.11 3.44 14.13
N SER A 30 -7.31 4.49 14.13
CA SER A 30 -6.17 4.62 15.05
C SER A 30 -6.68 4.74 16.50
N LYS A 31 -6.10 3.95 17.39
CA LYS A 31 -6.46 3.95 18.82
C LYS A 31 -5.33 4.54 19.64
N ASP A 32 -5.64 5.57 20.41
CA ASP A 32 -4.68 6.21 21.29
C ASP A 32 -4.97 5.80 22.75
N PHE A 33 -4.04 5.04 23.33
CA PHE A 33 -4.09 4.61 24.74
C PHE A 33 -3.01 5.27 25.59
N THR A 34 -2.42 6.35 25.13
CA THR A 34 -1.37 7.07 25.89
C THR A 34 -1.84 7.49 27.27
N LYS A 35 -3.12 7.86 27.43
CA LYS A 35 -3.74 8.16 28.73
C LYS A 35 -3.74 6.99 29.71
N HIS A 36 -3.58 5.77 29.24
CA HIS A 36 -3.53 4.54 30.04
C HIS A 36 -2.13 3.92 30.07
N GLY A 37 -1.08 4.69 29.75
CA GLY A 37 0.30 4.21 29.72
C GLY A 37 0.61 3.22 28.59
N ARG A 38 -0.28 3.06 27.62
CA ARG A 38 -0.08 2.23 26.44
C ARG A 38 0.15 3.12 25.23
N GLY A 39 0.92 2.64 24.24
CA GLY A 39 1.22 3.40 23.03
C GLY A 39 0.00 3.60 22.12
N ARG A 40 0.21 4.31 21.04
CA ARG A 40 -0.76 4.50 19.96
C ARG A 40 -0.73 3.27 19.05
N PHE A 41 -1.90 2.76 18.71
CA PHE A 41 -2.06 1.70 17.70
C PHE A 41 -2.48 2.33 16.38
N ARG A 42 -1.72 2.03 15.31
CA ARG A 42 -2.04 2.49 13.96
C ARG A 42 -3.34 1.87 13.45
N GLY A 43 -4.10 2.60 12.66
CA GLY A 43 -5.24 2.10 11.92
C GLY A 43 -4.94 1.87 10.44
N ASP A 44 -3.76 2.29 9.97
CA ASP A 44 -3.39 2.20 8.56
C ASP A 44 -3.07 0.75 8.16
N ILE A 45 -3.50 0.36 6.96
CA ILE A 45 -3.31 -0.97 6.39
C ILE A 45 -2.19 -0.88 5.35
N ASN A 46 -1.15 -1.69 5.51
CA ASN A 46 -0.05 -1.80 4.56
C ASN A 46 -0.23 -3.04 3.69
N ILE A 47 -0.11 -2.88 2.38
CA ILE A 47 -0.34 -3.94 1.39
C ILE A 47 0.90 -4.15 0.54
N LEU A 48 1.24 -5.42 0.32
CA LEU A 48 2.28 -5.83 -0.61
C LEU A 48 1.68 -6.66 -1.75
N LEU A 49 1.85 -6.18 -2.98
CA LEU A 49 1.53 -6.92 -4.19
C LEU A 49 2.78 -7.64 -4.68
N VAL A 50 2.74 -8.95 -4.72
CA VAL A 50 3.83 -9.79 -5.22
C VAL A 50 3.35 -10.51 -6.47
N GLY A 51 4.13 -10.51 -7.52
CA GLY A 51 3.69 -11.27 -8.68
C GLY A 51 4.61 -11.15 -9.88
N ASP A 52 4.29 -11.95 -10.88
CA ASP A 52 5.06 -12.03 -12.11
C ASP A 52 5.11 -10.68 -12.84
N PRO A 53 6.12 -10.45 -13.68
CA PRO A 53 6.17 -9.26 -14.53
C PRO A 53 4.91 -9.12 -15.38
N SER A 54 4.53 -7.90 -15.71
CA SER A 54 3.37 -7.59 -16.59
C SER A 54 1.98 -7.92 -16.02
N THR A 55 1.85 -8.22 -14.73
CA THR A 55 0.57 -8.51 -14.07
C THR A 55 -0.15 -7.27 -13.51
N ALA A 56 0.02 -6.12 -14.16
CA ALA A 56 -0.66 -4.84 -13.84
C ALA A 56 -0.40 -4.25 -12.42
N LYS A 57 0.58 -4.75 -11.65
CA LYS A 57 0.91 -4.23 -10.31
C LYS A 57 1.12 -2.71 -10.28
N SER A 58 2.00 -2.21 -11.16
CA SER A 58 2.30 -0.78 -11.26
C SER A 58 1.08 0.06 -11.66
N GLN A 59 0.12 -0.52 -12.39
CA GLN A 59 -1.12 0.18 -12.75
C GLN A 59 -2.03 0.35 -11.54
N PHE A 60 -2.12 -0.63 -10.66
CA PHE A 60 -2.83 -0.50 -9.39
C PHE A 60 -2.22 0.62 -8.53
N LEU A 61 -0.88 0.66 -8.42
CA LEU A 61 -0.19 1.68 -7.65
C LEU A 61 -0.45 3.09 -8.20
N LYS A 62 -0.35 3.25 -9.53
CA LYS A 62 -0.63 4.52 -10.21
C LYS A 62 -2.09 4.95 -10.03
N TYR A 63 -3.03 4.02 -10.15
CA TYR A 63 -4.44 4.32 -9.94
C TYR A 63 -4.71 4.81 -8.51
N VAL A 64 -4.17 4.11 -7.50
CA VAL A 64 -4.33 4.49 -6.09
C VAL A 64 -3.69 5.85 -5.82
N SER A 65 -2.46 6.10 -6.30
CA SER A 65 -1.77 7.37 -6.08
C SER A 65 -2.51 8.56 -6.70
N ASN A 66 -3.15 8.37 -7.85
CA ASN A 66 -3.94 9.42 -8.52
C ASN A 66 -5.33 9.61 -7.88
N THR A 67 -5.87 8.57 -7.25
CA THR A 67 -7.20 8.60 -6.64
C THR A 67 -7.18 9.27 -5.26
N VAL A 68 -6.10 9.10 -4.50
CA VAL A 68 -5.98 9.63 -3.14
C VAL A 68 -5.45 11.06 -3.15
N THR A 69 -6.06 11.95 -2.36
CA THR A 69 -5.67 13.36 -2.27
C THR A 69 -4.20 13.57 -1.87
N ARG A 70 -3.64 12.66 -1.07
CA ARG A 70 -2.21 12.61 -0.68
C ARG A 70 -1.61 11.27 -1.08
N GLY A 71 -1.80 10.90 -2.34
CA GLY A 71 -1.15 9.76 -2.95
C GLY A 71 0.19 10.17 -3.52
N VAL A 72 1.25 9.47 -3.15
CA VAL A 72 2.59 9.68 -3.70
C VAL A 72 3.05 8.39 -4.35
N PHE A 73 3.50 8.47 -5.59
CA PHE A 73 4.07 7.33 -6.31
C PHE A 73 5.59 7.48 -6.39
N THR A 74 6.31 6.44 -6.05
CA THR A 74 7.77 6.37 -6.14
C THR A 74 8.23 4.99 -6.58
N SER A 75 9.46 4.89 -7.07
CA SER A 75 10.09 3.60 -7.42
C SER A 75 11.23 3.28 -6.46
N GLY A 76 11.30 2.04 -5.99
CA GLY A 76 12.39 1.59 -5.12
C GLY A 76 13.77 1.69 -5.75
N LYS A 77 13.86 1.51 -7.07
CA LYS A 77 15.13 1.57 -7.80
C LYS A 77 15.67 3.00 -7.99
N GLY A 78 14.80 3.99 -8.08
CA GLY A 78 15.18 5.38 -8.41
C GLY A 78 15.22 6.34 -7.22
N SER A 79 14.72 5.90 -6.07
CA SER A 79 14.65 6.73 -4.87
C SER A 79 15.81 6.42 -3.91
N THR A 80 16.37 7.47 -3.32
CA THR A 80 17.33 7.36 -2.23
C THR A 80 16.61 7.42 -0.88
N ALA A 81 17.25 6.96 0.22
CA ALA A 81 16.72 7.10 1.57
C ALA A 81 16.25 8.54 1.86
N ALA A 82 17.01 9.52 1.42
CA ALA A 82 16.69 10.93 1.55
C ALA A 82 15.44 11.33 0.75
N GLY A 83 15.29 10.85 -0.49
CA GLY A 83 14.11 11.10 -1.31
C GLY A 83 12.86 10.38 -0.82
N LEU A 84 13.02 9.25 -0.11
CA LEU A 84 11.89 8.53 0.50
C LEU A 84 11.47 9.14 1.83
N THR A 85 12.42 9.50 2.68
CA THR A 85 12.12 9.96 4.05
C THR A 85 12.19 11.48 4.17
N ALA A 86 13.38 12.01 4.34
CA ALA A 86 13.66 13.44 4.35
C ALA A 86 15.15 13.69 4.13
N SER A 87 15.48 14.80 3.51
CA SER A 87 16.85 15.28 3.36
C SER A 87 17.07 16.58 4.12
N VAL A 88 18.32 16.81 4.54
CA VAL A 88 18.77 18.10 5.04
C VAL A 88 19.60 18.75 3.96
N VAL A 89 19.11 19.86 3.44
CA VAL A 89 19.71 20.61 2.35
C VAL A 89 20.09 22.00 2.86
N ARG A 90 21.18 22.55 2.34
CA ARG A 90 21.56 23.92 2.65
C ARG A 90 20.86 24.85 1.66
N ASP A 91 20.08 25.78 2.17
CA ASP A 91 19.45 26.80 1.35
C ASP A 91 20.52 27.69 0.70
N ALA A 92 20.43 27.90 -0.60
CA ALA A 92 21.39 28.66 -1.37
C ALA A 92 21.32 30.17 -1.09
N GLU A 93 20.17 30.69 -0.65
CA GLU A 93 19.98 32.12 -0.39
C GLU A 93 20.34 32.49 1.05
N THR A 94 19.85 31.72 2.02
CA THR A 94 20.05 32.01 3.44
C THR A 94 21.29 31.36 4.02
N GLY A 95 21.82 30.32 3.38
CA GLY A 95 22.93 29.51 3.88
C GLY A 95 22.58 28.63 5.08
N GLU A 96 21.33 28.63 5.52
CA GLU A 96 20.83 27.80 6.62
C GLU A 96 20.49 26.38 6.16
N PHE A 97 20.49 25.44 7.08
CA PHE A 97 20.04 24.07 6.79
C PHE A 97 18.53 23.97 6.93
N CYS A 98 17.86 23.50 5.88
CA CYS A 98 16.44 23.23 5.86
C CYS A 98 16.14 21.73 5.65
N ILE A 99 14.97 21.28 6.11
CA ILE A 99 14.52 19.90 5.92
C ILE A 99 13.64 19.87 4.68
N GLU A 100 14.04 19.05 3.70
CA GLU A 100 13.25 18.77 2.50
C GLU A 100 12.46 17.46 2.70
N ALA A 101 11.14 17.51 2.48
CA ALA A 101 10.25 16.38 2.69
C ALA A 101 10.41 15.33 1.59
N GLY A 102 10.61 14.08 1.97
CA GLY A 102 10.58 12.94 1.06
C GLY A 102 9.17 12.38 0.81
N ALA A 103 9.09 11.34 -0.03
CA ALA A 103 7.83 10.75 -0.48
C ALA A 103 6.90 10.32 0.66
N ILE A 104 7.43 9.71 1.72
CA ILE A 104 6.66 9.23 2.86
C ILE A 104 6.07 10.41 3.66
N MET A 105 6.84 11.48 3.82
CA MET A 105 6.34 12.69 4.49
C MET A 105 5.28 13.42 3.68
N LEU A 106 5.47 13.51 2.37
CA LEU A 106 4.47 14.11 1.46
C LEU A 106 3.15 13.34 1.48
N ALA A 107 3.23 12.01 1.71
CA ALA A 107 2.07 11.13 1.84
C ALA A 107 1.49 11.07 3.27
N ASP A 108 1.84 11.99 4.19
CA ASP A 108 1.29 11.96 5.57
C ASP A 108 -0.24 12.03 5.57
N ASN A 109 -0.89 11.10 6.28
CA ASN A 109 -2.34 10.83 6.25
C ASN A 109 -2.88 10.42 4.86
N GLY A 110 -2.03 9.88 4.01
CA GLY A 110 -2.34 9.38 2.68
C GLY A 110 -1.77 7.99 2.42
N ILE A 111 -1.46 7.72 1.16
CA ILE A 111 -0.89 6.43 0.74
C ILE A 111 0.40 6.70 -0.04
N CYS A 112 1.49 6.05 0.38
CA CYS A 112 2.74 6.00 -0.36
C CYS A 112 2.80 4.72 -1.18
N CYS A 113 2.79 4.86 -2.50
CA CYS A 113 2.87 3.75 -3.45
C CYS A 113 4.32 3.58 -3.90
N ILE A 114 4.91 2.42 -3.60
CA ILE A 114 6.31 2.12 -3.91
C ILE A 114 6.37 0.96 -4.89
N ASP A 115 6.77 1.25 -6.11
CA ASP A 115 6.99 0.22 -7.12
C ASP A 115 8.41 -0.34 -7.04
N GLU A 116 8.64 -1.55 -7.53
CA GLU A 116 9.94 -2.24 -7.50
C GLU A 116 10.57 -2.26 -6.09
N PHE A 117 9.78 -2.58 -5.07
CA PHE A 117 10.22 -2.60 -3.67
C PHE A 117 11.39 -3.57 -3.42
N ASP A 118 11.50 -4.64 -4.21
CA ASP A 118 12.58 -5.62 -4.18
C ASP A 118 13.94 -5.06 -4.65
N LYS A 119 13.94 -3.92 -5.34
CA LYS A 119 15.16 -3.27 -5.84
C LYS A 119 15.71 -2.18 -4.92
N MET A 120 15.09 -2.00 -3.78
CA MET A 120 15.44 -0.97 -2.81
C MET A 120 16.69 -1.36 -2.01
N ASP A 121 17.58 -0.41 -1.77
CA ASP A 121 18.76 -0.62 -0.93
C ASP A 121 18.38 -0.93 0.53
N LEU A 122 19.19 -1.75 1.21
CA LEU A 122 18.95 -2.13 2.62
C LEU A 122 18.83 -0.92 3.55
N LYS A 123 19.55 0.17 3.29
CA LYS A 123 19.47 1.41 4.09
C LYS A 123 18.11 2.08 3.96
N ASP A 124 17.55 2.05 2.76
CA ASP A 124 16.25 2.64 2.45
C ASP A 124 15.12 1.78 3.06
N GLN A 125 15.28 0.46 3.04
CA GLN A 125 14.38 -0.47 3.71
C GLN A 125 14.30 -0.23 5.22
N VAL A 126 15.43 0.07 5.89
CA VAL A 126 15.45 0.39 7.33
C VAL A 126 14.66 1.66 7.63
N ALA A 127 14.80 2.69 6.81
CA ALA A 127 14.07 3.95 6.97
C ALA A 127 12.55 3.77 6.81
N ILE A 128 12.13 2.95 5.84
CA ILE A 128 10.71 2.60 5.68
C ILE A 128 10.20 1.78 6.88
N HIS A 129 11.00 0.86 7.39
CA HIS A 129 10.65 0.06 8.56
C HIS A 129 10.33 0.95 9.77
N GLU A 130 11.15 1.98 10.04
CA GLU A 130 10.88 2.96 11.11
C GLU A 130 9.54 3.69 10.87
N ALA A 131 9.32 4.19 9.65
CA ALA A 131 8.09 4.88 9.30
C ALA A 131 6.85 3.99 9.43
N MET A 132 6.93 2.71 9.03
CA MET A 132 5.82 1.76 9.16
C MET A 132 5.51 1.40 10.62
N GLU A 133 6.53 1.31 11.47
CA GLU A 133 6.36 0.90 12.87
C GLU A 133 5.94 2.04 13.76
N GLN A 134 6.71 3.14 13.73
CA GLN A 134 6.56 4.26 14.66
C GLN A 134 5.70 5.39 14.11
N GLN A 135 5.41 5.38 12.81
CA GLN A 135 4.75 6.49 12.09
C GLN A 135 5.52 7.81 12.24
N THR A 136 6.83 7.72 12.40
CA THR A 136 7.76 8.85 12.54
C THR A 136 9.02 8.59 11.74
N ILE A 137 9.70 9.65 11.37
CA ILE A 137 11.02 9.64 10.75
C ILE A 137 11.94 10.48 11.61
N SER A 138 13.02 9.88 12.09
CA SER A 138 14.03 10.54 12.91
C SER A 138 15.18 11.04 12.03
N ILE A 139 15.48 12.33 12.11
CA ILE A 139 16.59 12.96 11.39
C ILE A 139 17.61 13.47 12.40
N ALA A 140 18.86 13.05 12.21
CA ALA A 140 20.02 13.56 12.95
C ALA A 140 21.15 13.86 11.95
N LYS A 141 21.10 15.01 11.30
CA LYS A 141 22.09 15.45 10.30
C LYS A 141 22.39 16.95 10.43
N ALA A 142 23.64 17.33 10.19
CA ALA A 142 24.09 18.73 10.15
C ALA A 142 23.70 19.55 11.39
N GLY A 143 23.69 18.95 12.58
CA GLY A 143 23.29 19.62 13.83
C GLY A 143 21.77 19.75 14.03
N ILE A 144 20.95 19.30 13.09
CA ILE A 144 19.50 19.26 13.22
C ILE A 144 19.10 17.89 13.77
N GLN A 145 18.38 17.89 14.89
CA GLN A 145 17.68 16.71 15.42
C GLN A 145 16.18 16.99 15.39
N ALA A 146 15.44 16.23 14.60
CA ALA A 146 14.01 16.37 14.49
C ALA A 146 13.34 15.01 14.33
N THR A 147 12.17 14.85 14.95
CA THR A 147 11.27 13.71 14.73
C THR A 147 10.05 14.20 13.98
N LEU A 148 9.88 13.72 12.78
CA LEU A 148 8.83 14.15 11.87
C LEU A 148 7.71 13.09 11.82
N MET A 149 6.47 13.51 11.70
CA MET A 149 5.34 12.59 11.58
C MET A 149 5.25 12.03 10.17
N ALA A 150 5.04 10.71 10.07
CA ALA A 150 4.91 9.96 8.82
C ALA A 150 3.80 8.92 8.94
N ARG A 151 2.56 9.38 9.14
CA ARG A 151 1.36 8.55 9.28
C ARG A 151 0.85 8.17 7.91
N THR A 152 1.54 7.26 7.29
CA THR A 152 1.31 6.89 5.89
C THR A 152 1.02 5.40 5.80
N SER A 153 0.00 5.04 5.01
CA SER A 153 -0.22 3.68 4.57
C SER A 153 0.70 3.37 3.39
N ILE A 154 1.32 2.21 3.39
CA ILE A 154 2.24 1.80 2.33
C ILE A 154 1.56 0.77 1.43
N LEU A 155 1.59 1.04 0.13
CA LEU A 155 1.23 0.11 -0.93
C LEU A 155 2.49 -0.18 -1.75
N ALA A 156 3.03 -1.38 -1.62
CA ALA A 156 4.25 -1.76 -2.33
C ALA A 156 3.99 -2.83 -3.39
N ALA A 157 4.76 -2.79 -4.47
CA ALA A 157 4.80 -3.85 -5.47
C ALA A 157 6.21 -4.43 -5.57
N SER A 158 6.28 -5.74 -5.65
CA SER A 158 7.53 -6.50 -5.73
C SER A 158 7.44 -7.58 -6.80
N ASN A 159 8.55 -7.83 -7.48
CA ASN A 159 8.68 -8.98 -8.35
C ASN A 159 9.32 -10.14 -7.58
N PRO A 160 9.05 -11.41 -7.97
CA PRO A 160 9.72 -12.56 -7.36
C PRO A 160 11.22 -12.58 -7.69
N CYS A 161 12.05 -13.06 -6.76
CA CYS A 161 13.51 -13.08 -6.88
C CYS A 161 14.04 -13.73 -8.17
N ARG A 162 13.30 -14.67 -8.75
CA ARG A 162 13.71 -15.42 -9.95
C ARG A 162 12.96 -15.01 -11.22
N GLY A 163 12.24 -13.90 -11.19
CA GLY A 163 11.45 -13.41 -12.31
C GLY A 163 10.08 -14.07 -12.47
N ARG A 164 9.87 -15.26 -11.88
CA ARG A 164 8.56 -15.94 -11.81
C ARG A 164 8.29 -16.48 -10.42
N TYR A 165 7.03 -16.47 -10.02
CA TYR A 165 6.61 -17.00 -8.72
C TYR A 165 6.62 -18.54 -8.72
N ASP A 166 7.32 -19.13 -7.75
CA ASP A 166 7.44 -20.57 -7.57
C ASP A 166 6.41 -21.05 -6.53
N ARG A 167 5.33 -21.69 -6.99
CA ARG A 167 4.25 -22.22 -6.12
C ARG A 167 4.72 -23.35 -5.19
N THR A 168 5.85 -23.97 -5.47
CA THR A 168 6.40 -25.05 -4.64
C THR A 168 7.10 -24.54 -3.39
N LYS A 169 7.40 -23.24 -3.33
CA LYS A 169 8.10 -22.59 -2.25
C LYS A 169 7.21 -21.66 -1.45
N PRO A 170 7.49 -21.49 -0.15
CA PRO A 170 6.78 -20.51 0.65
C PRO A 170 7.05 -19.09 0.13
N LEU A 171 6.11 -18.17 0.41
CA LEU A 171 6.17 -16.75 0.01
C LEU A 171 7.53 -16.12 0.33
N LYS A 172 8.05 -16.36 1.53
CA LYS A 172 9.34 -15.83 2.00
C LYS A 172 10.54 -16.24 1.13
N ALA A 173 10.48 -17.38 0.45
CA ALA A 173 11.55 -17.84 -0.44
C ALA A 173 11.40 -17.27 -1.87
N ASN A 174 10.27 -16.68 -2.19
CA ASN A 174 9.99 -16.03 -3.47
C ASN A 174 10.32 -14.52 -3.47
N ILE A 175 10.50 -13.91 -2.31
CA ILE A 175 10.67 -12.46 -2.20
C ILE A 175 11.99 -12.15 -1.49
N ASP A 176 12.73 -11.17 -2.02
CA ASP A 176 13.96 -10.65 -1.40
C ASP A 176 13.63 -9.43 -0.51
N ILE A 177 12.89 -9.68 0.56
CA ILE A 177 12.50 -8.68 1.56
C ILE A 177 12.82 -9.23 2.94
N SER A 178 13.40 -8.41 3.80
CA SER A 178 13.76 -8.82 5.16
C SER A 178 12.52 -9.19 6.00
N ALA A 179 12.65 -10.20 6.86
CA ALA A 179 11.54 -10.67 7.70
C ALA A 179 10.91 -9.56 8.58
N PRO A 180 11.66 -8.60 9.15
CA PRO A 180 11.07 -7.49 9.90
C PRO A 180 10.14 -6.62 9.05
N ILE A 181 10.48 -6.35 7.81
CA ILE A 181 9.65 -5.56 6.89
C ILE A 181 8.42 -6.35 6.47
N MET A 182 8.57 -7.62 6.15
CA MET A 182 7.43 -8.48 5.84
C MET A 182 6.40 -8.50 6.98
N SER A 183 6.84 -8.55 8.23
CA SER A 183 5.93 -8.54 9.39
C SER A 183 5.14 -7.23 9.57
N ARG A 184 5.50 -6.16 8.84
CA ARG A 184 4.81 -4.85 8.89
C ARG A 184 3.75 -4.69 7.81
N PHE A 185 3.73 -5.57 6.82
CA PHE A 185 2.63 -5.64 5.87
C PHE A 185 1.48 -6.44 6.48
N ASP A 186 0.28 -5.93 6.32
CA ASP A 186 -0.94 -6.53 6.89
C ASP A 186 -1.61 -7.48 5.88
N LEU A 187 -1.51 -7.17 4.58
CA LEU A 187 -2.06 -8.00 3.50
C LEU A 187 -1.00 -8.27 2.42
N PHE A 188 -0.99 -9.51 1.96
CA PHE A 188 -0.15 -9.97 0.85
C PHE A 188 -1.04 -10.49 -0.27
N PHE A 189 -0.88 -9.97 -1.46
CA PHE A 189 -1.55 -10.48 -2.65
C PHE A 189 -0.52 -11.05 -3.61
N VAL A 190 -0.70 -12.30 -3.98
CA VAL A 190 0.17 -12.99 -4.93
C VAL A 190 -0.54 -13.07 -6.26
N ILE A 191 0.05 -12.47 -7.30
CA ILE A 191 -0.48 -12.45 -8.65
C ILE A 191 0.42 -13.32 -9.53
N VAL A 192 -0.12 -14.46 -9.91
CA VAL A 192 0.61 -15.42 -10.77
C VAL A 192 0.05 -15.33 -12.18
N ASP A 193 0.92 -15.31 -13.16
CA ASP A 193 0.56 -15.34 -14.57
C ASP A 193 0.33 -16.80 -15.01
N ASP A 194 -0.93 -17.21 -15.00
CA ASP A 194 -1.36 -18.53 -15.42
C ASP A 194 -1.76 -18.47 -16.91
N CYS A 195 -1.08 -19.24 -17.76
CA CYS A 195 -1.45 -19.37 -19.17
C CYS A 195 -2.80 -20.07 -19.33
N ASN A 196 -3.86 -19.29 -19.52
CA ASN A 196 -5.20 -19.78 -19.78
C ASN A 196 -5.78 -19.05 -21.00
N GLU A 197 -5.95 -19.77 -22.10
CA GLU A 197 -6.39 -19.22 -23.38
C GLU A 197 -7.71 -18.42 -23.27
N TYR A 198 -8.65 -18.90 -22.45
CA TYR A 198 -9.93 -18.21 -22.26
C TYR A 198 -9.75 -16.87 -21.52
N VAL A 199 -8.98 -16.86 -20.43
CA VAL A 199 -8.68 -15.65 -19.64
C VAL A 199 -7.88 -14.67 -20.48
N ASP A 200 -6.86 -15.15 -21.21
CA ASP A 200 -6.02 -14.32 -22.08
C ASP A 200 -6.85 -13.63 -23.17
N GLN A 201 -7.82 -14.34 -23.75
CA GLN A 201 -8.74 -13.77 -24.73
C GLN A 201 -9.64 -12.67 -24.12
N GLN A 202 -10.12 -12.87 -22.90
CA GLN A 202 -10.92 -11.87 -22.18
C GLN A 202 -10.10 -10.61 -21.88
N ILE A 203 -8.86 -10.78 -21.38
CA ILE A 203 -7.93 -9.67 -21.11
C ILE A 203 -7.62 -8.91 -22.41
N ALA A 204 -7.31 -9.62 -23.49
CA ALA A 204 -7.02 -8.99 -24.78
C ALA A 204 -8.23 -8.19 -25.30
N THR A 205 -9.43 -8.76 -25.21
CA THR A 205 -10.67 -8.08 -25.60
C THR A 205 -10.91 -6.83 -24.77
N HIS A 206 -10.68 -6.90 -23.45
CA HIS A 206 -10.81 -5.74 -22.55
C HIS A 206 -9.82 -4.62 -22.93
N ILE A 207 -8.55 -4.96 -23.17
CA ILE A 207 -7.52 -4.00 -23.59
C ILE A 207 -7.90 -3.34 -24.94
N LEU A 208 -8.35 -4.12 -25.92
CA LEU A 208 -8.78 -3.58 -27.19
C LEU A 208 -9.97 -2.62 -27.03
N ASN A 209 -10.95 -2.97 -26.21
CA ASN A 209 -12.09 -2.12 -25.94
C ASN A 209 -11.68 -0.79 -25.24
N LEU A 210 -10.72 -0.82 -24.34
CA LEU A 210 -10.16 0.41 -23.75
C LEU A 210 -9.51 1.32 -24.80
N HIS A 211 -8.80 0.75 -25.76
CA HIS A 211 -8.18 1.52 -26.85
C HIS A 211 -9.22 2.08 -27.83
N ILE A 212 -10.24 1.31 -28.18
CA ILE A 212 -11.33 1.76 -29.09
C ILE A 212 -12.09 2.93 -28.47
N ASN A 213 -12.41 2.86 -27.17
CA ASN A 213 -13.19 3.87 -26.46
C ASN A 213 -12.33 5.01 -25.89
N GLN A 214 -11.06 5.13 -26.29
CA GLN A 214 -10.11 6.18 -25.85
C GLN A 214 -9.98 6.31 -24.33
N GLY A 215 -10.21 5.22 -23.61
CA GLY A 215 -10.15 5.19 -22.15
C GLY A 215 -11.45 5.59 -21.43
N ASP A 216 -12.46 6.06 -22.14
CA ASP A 216 -13.80 6.32 -21.59
C ASP A 216 -14.60 5.01 -21.49
N PHE A 217 -14.29 4.23 -20.45
CA PHE A 217 -15.05 3.04 -20.13
C PHE A 217 -16.10 3.39 -19.07
N GLU A 218 -17.29 3.77 -19.49
CA GLU A 218 -18.45 3.77 -18.63
C GLU A 218 -19.00 2.34 -18.54
N TYR A 219 -18.66 1.60 -17.49
CA TYR A 219 -19.50 0.48 -17.11
C TYR A 219 -20.89 1.04 -16.82
N GLN A 220 -21.93 0.46 -17.40
CA GLN A 220 -23.33 0.93 -17.28
C GLN A 220 -23.80 1.12 -15.82
N ASP A 221 -23.07 0.62 -14.84
CA ASP A 221 -23.38 0.71 -13.39
C ASP A 221 -22.21 1.27 -12.56
N SER A 222 -21.17 1.85 -13.19
CA SER A 222 -20.02 2.39 -12.45
C SER A 222 -20.39 3.67 -11.68
N ILE A 223 -19.86 3.76 -10.48
CA ILE A 223 -20.01 4.97 -9.66
C ILE A 223 -19.03 6.03 -10.19
N ASP A 224 -19.52 7.21 -10.50
CA ASP A 224 -18.68 8.35 -10.89
C ASP A 224 -17.54 8.55 -9.87
N GLN A 225 -16.33 8.76 -10.37
CA GLN A 225 -15.11 8.89 -9.54
C GLN A 225 -15.25 9.96 -8.46
N LYS A 226 -15.95 11.07 -8.74
CA LYS A 226 -16.21 12.12 -7.75
C LYS A 226 -17.09 11.61 -6.61
N LYS A 227 -18.14 10.85 -6.93
CA LYS A 227 -19.05 10.25 -5.93
C LYS A 227 -18.31 9.18 -5.12
N PHE A 228 -17.46 8.37 -5.77
CA PHE A 228 -16.62 7.39 -5.11
C PHE A 228 -15.70 8.04 -4.06
N LEU A 229 -14.99 9.12 -4.43
CA LEU A 229 -14.12 9.85 -3.50
C LEU A 229 -14.89 10.48 -2.33
N LEU A 230 -16.09 11.04 -2.59
CA LEU A 230 -16.95 11.55 -1.54
C LEU A 230 -17.38 10.45 -0.58
N TYR A 231 -17.72 9.27 -1.10
CA TYR A 231 -18.08 8.12 -0.27
C TYR A 231 -16.91 7.65 0.61
N VAL A 232 -15.70 7.56 0.06
CA VAL A 232 -14.49 7.21 0.84
C VAL A 232 -14.24 8.23 1.96
N ARG A 233 -14.36 9.53 1.66
CA ARG A 233 -14.23 10.60 2.66
C ARG A 233 -15.30 10.50 3.75
N PHE A 234 -16.55 10.25 3.37
CA PHE A 234 -17.64 10.06 4.33
C PHE A 234 -17.40 8.84 5.22
N ALA A 235 -17.00 7.71 4.63
CA ALA A 235 -16.71 6.49 5.38
C ALA A 235 -15.58 6.67 6.42
N LYS A 236 -14.56 7.46 6.11
CA LYS A 236 -13.47 7.79 7.06
C LYS A 236 -13.94 8.63 8.27
N LEU A 237 -15.04 9.32 8.16
CA LEU A 237 -15.63 10.07 9.30
C LEU A 237 -16.36 9.17 10.30
N LEU A 238 -16.75 7.97 9.86
CA LEU A 238 -17.41 7.00 10.73
C LEU A 238 -16.42 6.50 11.79
N LYS A 239 -16.88 6.38 13.01
CA LYS A 239 -16.10 5.86 14.15
C LYS A 239 -16.73 4.56 14.67
N PRO A 240 -16.52 3.42 13.98
CA PRO A 240 -17.05 2.14 14.44
C PRO A 240 -16.49 1.77 15.82
N LYS A 241 -17.33 1.16 16.65
CA LYS A 241 -16.97 0.68 17.98
C LYS A 241 -17.06 -0.84 18.01
N MET A 242 -16.14 -1.46 18.72
CA MET A 242 -16.15 -2.91 18.92
C MET A 242 -17.30 -3.30 19.86
N THR A 243 -18.20 -4.18 19.41
CA THR A 243 -19.22 -4.80 20.26
C THR A 243 -18.65 -6.02 20.99
N LYS A 244 -19.32 -6.47 22.04
CA LYS A 244 -18.91 -7.67 22.78
C LYS A 244 -18.97 -8.93 21.90
N GLU A 245 -19.96 -9.01 21.04
CA GLU A 245 -20.16 -10.11 20.08
C GLU A 245 -19.04 -10.13 19.03
N ALA A 246 -18.69 -8.98 18.46
CA ALA A 246 -17.59 -8.86 17.52
C ALA A 246 -16.25 -9.24 18.17
N ALA A 247 -16.03 -8.85 19.44
CA ALA A 247 -14.81 -9.21 20.16
C ALA A 247 -14.73 -10.74 20.41
N PHE A 248 -15.85 -11.39 20.68
CA PHE A 248 -15.93 -12.84 20.84
C PHE A 248 -15.60 -13.56 19.52
N LEU A 249 -16.23 -13.15 18.41
CA LEU A 249 -16.00 -13.72 17.10
C LEU A 249 -14.53 -13.57 16.65
N LEU A 250 -13.94 -12.40 16.86
CA LEU A 250 -12.53 -12.17 16.54
C LEU A 250 -11.60 -13.08 17.35
N ARG A 251 -11.91 -13.30 18.63
CA ARG A 251 -11.14 -14.22 19.47
C ARG A 251 -11.22 -15.65 18.96
N GLU A 252 -12.40 -16.12 18.57
CA GLU A 252 -12.57 -17.46 17.99
C GLU A 252 -11.78 -17.61 16.70
N LYS A 253 -11.92 -16.65 15.76
CA LYS A 253 -11.18 -16.68 14.50
C LYS A 253 -9.66 -16.59 14.69
N TYR A 254 -9.18 -15.81 15.65
CA TYR A 254 -7.77 -15.80 16.00
C TYR A 254 -7.28 -17.16 16.50
N MET A 255 -8.05 -17.83 17.35
CA MET A 255 -7.69 -19.16 17.86
C MET A 255 -7.68 -20.21 16.73
N GLU A 256 -8.64 -20.16 15.81
CA GLU A 256 -8.74 -21.02 14.65
C GLU A 256 -7.48 -20.90 13.76
N LEU A 257 -7.13 -19.68 13.36
CA LEU A 257 -5.92 -19.39 12.56
C LEU A 257 -4.63 -19.86 13.26
N ARG A 258 -4.54 -19.69 14.59
CA ARG A 258 -3.38 -20.16 15.35
C ARG A 258 -3.28 -21.69 15.43
N GLN A 259 -4.39 -22.40 15.35
CA GLN A 259 -4.40 -23.87 15.30
C GLN A 259 -3.97 -24.38 13.92
N GLU A 260 -4.37 -23.71 12.84
CA GLU A 260 -3.94 -24.02 11.48
C GLU A 260 -2.41 -23.83 11.30
N ASP A 261 -1.81 -22.83 11.94
CA ASP A 261 -0.35 -22.60 11.90
C ASP A 261 0.46 -23.67 12.66
N LEU A 262 -0.16 -24.46 13.52
CA LEU A 262 0.49 -25.51 14.33
C LEU A 262 0.43 -26.90 13.69
N GLY A 263 -0.30 -27.10 12.60
CA GLY A 263 -0.44 -28.34 11.80
C GLY A 263 0.42 -28.32 10.58
#